data_c31d40abc485b86580b63c0fd492697a
#
_entry.id   c31d40abc485b86580b63c0fd492697a
#
_cell.length_a   1.000
_cell.length_b   1.000
_cell.length_c   1.000
_cell.angle_alpha   90.00
_cell.angle_beta   90.00
_cell.angle_gamma   90.00
#
_symmetry.space_group_name_H-M   'P 1'
#
loop_
_entity.id
_entity.type
_entity.pdbx_description
1 polymer ?
#
loop_
_entity_poly.entity_id
_entity_poly.type
_entity_poly.pdbx_seq_one_letter_code
_entity_poly.pdbx_strand_id
1 'polypeptide(L)'
;MTGASGYIGFNVASAFRRAGHEVWGLVRSEKKAHAIAMSEVRPVIGSMQHPESYQSIAEQCSVLIHAAVDYQADTFSLDRQTMEVLLAAGKRGSQPKTVVYTSGTWVYGDTLGKPVDEGASLRPTKLVASRPGIEQMVLNASAIRGVVVRPGCVYGRQGGLTGMWFDGPDKGRLLQVIGDGNNRWAMVHVDDLAEGYLRVAESGLASEIFNLTDRSSSTVCDMANAVARVTGYTGQIQFVPVAEASQTLDGFAECLALDQLVDSGKADRLLGWQPKRRGLIDEVETYLQSWKAAQYA
;
A
#
# COMPACT_ATOMS: atom_id res chain seq x y z
N MET A 1 -5.31 -4.24 13.58
CA MET A 1 -4.88 -3.36 12.45
C MET A 1 -6.05 -2.60 11.87
N THR A 2 -5.84 -1.42 11.32
CA THR A 2 -6.82 -0.70 10.50
C THR A 2 -6.69 -1.11 9.04
N GLY A 3 -7.74 -0.91 8.24
CA GLY A 3 -7.73 -1.29 6.82
C GLY A 3 -7.78 -2.79 6.51
N ALA A 4 -8.09 -3.64 7.49
CA ALA A 4 -8.04 -5.10 7.38
C ALA A 4 -8.95 -5.70 6.29
N SER A 5 -9.96 -4.99 5.83
CA SER A 5 -10.82 -5.41 4.72
C SER A 5 -10.49 -4.74 3.37
N GLY A 6 -9.44 -3.89 3.35
CA GLY A 6 -8.92 -3.27 2.14
C GLY A 6 -7.93 -4.17 1.41
N TYR A 7 -7.54 -3.77 0.20
CA TYR A 7 -6.65 -4.58 -0.64
C TYR A 7 -5.32 -4.94 0.03
N ILE A 8 -4.55 -3.95 0.50
CA ILE A 8 -3.27 -4.20 1.20
C ILE A 8 -3.53 -4.87 2.54
N GLY A 9 -4.40 -4.28 3.36
CA GLY A 9 -4.62 -4.72 4.73
C GLY A 9 -5.14 -6.14 4.86
N PHE A 10 -6.00 -6.61 3.95
CA PHE A 10 -6.48 -7.99 3.96
C PHE A 10 -5.34 -9.00 3.71
N ASN A 11 -4.46 -8.71 2.75
CA ASN A 11 -3.32 -9.58 2.45
C ASN A 11 -2.29 -9.57 3.59
N VAL A 12 -2.05 -8.40 4.21
CA VAL A 12 -1.20 -8.29 5.42
C VAL A 12 -1.81 -9.09 6.57
N ALA A 13 -3.09 -8.89 6.90
CA ALA A 13 -3.79 -9.64 7.95
C ALA A 13 -3.69 -11.17 7.74
N SER A 14 -3.91 -11.61 6.49
CA SER A 14 -3.81 -13.02 6.11
C SER A 14 -2.38 -13.56 6.24
N ALA A 15 -1.35 -12.77 5.94
CA ALA A 15 0.04 -13.17 6.13
C ALA A 15 0.37 -13.38 7.62
N PHE A 16 -0.07 -12.46 8.48
CA PHE A 16 0.10 -12.59 9.93
C PHE A 16 -0.64 -13.82 10.48
N ARG A 17 -1.86 -14.10 10.00
CA ARG A 17 -2.59 -15.32 10.39
C ARG A 17 -1.83 -16.57 9.99
N ARG A 18 -1.32 -16.66 8.77
CA ARG A 18 -0.51 -17.81 8.32
C ARG A 18 0.79 -17.99 9.13
N ALA A 19 1.35 -16.91 9.65
CA ALA A 19 2.50 -16.93 10.53
C ALA A 19 2.16 -17.29 12.01
N GLY A 20 0.88 -17.53 12.33
CA GLY A 20 0.42 -17.96 13.65
C GLY A 20 0.03 -16.81 14.59
N HIS A 21 0.05 -15.57 14.13
CA HIS A 21 -0.39 -14.43 14.96
C HIS A 21 -1.91 -14.40 15.13
N GLU A 22 -2.38 -13.95 16.28
CA GLU A 22 -3.76 -13.51 16.46
C GLU A 22 -3.92 -12.11 15.86
N VAL A 23 -4.89 -11.94 14.95
CA VAL A 23 -5.09 -10.69 14.22
C VAL A 23 -6.47 -10.12 14.47
N TRP A 24 -6.52 -8.86 14.93
CA TRP A 24 -7.73 -8.08 15.06
C TRP A 24 -7.80 -7.04 13.93
N GLY A 25 -8.92 -7.02 13.21
CA GLY A 25 -9.12 -6.15 12.05
C GLY A 25 -10.26 -5.17 12.24
N LEU A 26 -9.97 -3.85 12.18
CA LEU A 26 -11.01 -2.81 12.20
C LEU A 26 -11.76 -2.78 10.87
N VAL A 27 -13.09 -2.90 10.93
CA VAL A 27 -14.00 -2.90 9.78
C VAL A 27 -15.25 -2.07 10.06
N ARG A 28 -15.85 -1.48 9.02
CA ARG A 28 -16.98 -0.54 9.16
C ARG A 28 -18.37 -1.19 9.08
N SER A 29 -18.48 -2.50 8.80
CA SER A 29 -19.78 -3.16 8.64
C SER A 29 -19.70 -4.65 8.89
N GLU A 30 -20.86 -5.26 9.23
CA GLU A 30 -21.01 -6.71 9.40
C GLU A 30 -20.59 -7.51 8.14
N LYS A 31 -20.93 -7.02 6.95
CA LYS A 31 -20.51 -7.66 5.69
C LYS A 31 -18.98 -7.76 5.61
N LYS A 32 -18.26 -6.69 5.99
CA LYS A 32 -16.79 -6.69 6.01
C LYS A 32 -16.25 -7.53 7.16
N ALA A 33 -16.94 -7.59 8.28
CA ALA A 33 -16.60 -8.46 9.41
C ALA A 33 -16.63 -9.95 8.99
N HIS A 34 -17.71 -10.39 8.34
CA HIS A 34 -17.78 -11.76 7.81
C HIS A 34 -16.67 -12.05 6.79
N ALA A 35 -16.39 -11.10 5.90
CA ALA A 35 -15.34 -11.28 4.89
C ALA A 35 -13.95 -11.53 5.49
N ILE A 36 -13.55 -10.79 6.53
CA ILE A 36 -12.25 -11.02 7.17
C ILE A 36 -12.26 -12.23 8.11
N ALA A 37 -13.42 -12.56 8.72
CA ALA A 37 -13.54 -13.72 9.60
C ALA A 37 -13.34 -15.04 8.84
N MET A 38 -13.70 -15.12 7.55
CA MET A 38 -13.38 -16.29 6.70
C MET A 38 -11.89 -16.56 6.57
N SER A 39 -11.05 -15.55 6.79
CA SER A 39 -9.59 -15.68 6.83
C SER A 39 -9.05 -15.74 8.27
N GLU A 40 -9.90 -16.10 9.24
CA GLU A 40 -9.59 -16.23 10.67
C GLU A 40 -9.08 -14.92 11.31
N VAL A 41 -9.38 -13.77 10.72
CA VAL A 41 -9.10 -12.45 11.30
C VAL A 41 -10.28 -12.04 12.16
N ARG A 42 -10.04 -11.72 13.43
CA ARG A 42 -11.08 -11.32 14.39
C ARG A 42 -11.57 -9.90 14.06
N PRO A 43 -12.85 -9.72 13.73
CA PRO A 43 -13.36 -8.40 13.38
C PRO A 43 -13.58 -7.52 14.61
N VAL A 44 -13.25 -6.25 14.47
CA VAL A 44 -13.68 -5.17 15.37
C VAL A 44 -14.53 -4.21 14.55
N ILE A 45 -15.82 -4.16 14.86
CA ILE A 45 -16.74 -3.27 14.14
C ILE A 45 -16.59 -1.87 14.71
N GLY A 46 -16.20 -0.93 13.85
CA GLY A 46 -15.93 0.45 14.21
C GLY A 46 -15.34 1.23 13.05
N SER A 47 -14.90 2.44 13.32
CA SER A 47 -14.27 3.28 12.30
C SER A 47 -13.15 4.13 12.88
N MET A 48 -12.25 4.61 12.02
CA MET A 48 -11.18 5.54 12.42
C MET A 48 -11.73 6.85 12.99
N GLN A 49 -12.93 7.27 12.58
CA GLN A 49 -13.63 8.45 13.08
C GLN A 49 -14.12 8.29 14.54
N HIS A 50 -14.20 7.04 15.03
CA HIS A 50 -14.69 6.67 16.36
C HIS A 50 -13.63 5.87 17.11
N PRO A 51 -12.58 6.52 17.67
CA PRO A 51 -11.48 5.85 18.39
C PRO A 51 -11.93 4.91 19.51
N GLU A 52 -13.02 5.25 20.20
CA GLU A 52 -13.63 4.45 21.25
C GLU A 52 -14.03 3.04 20.79
N SER A 53 -14.27 2.85 19.49
CA SER A 53 -14.66 1.56 18.93
C SER A 53 -13.51 0.55 18.81
N TYR A 54 -12.24 1.01 18.86
CA TYR A 54 -11.08 0.12 18.65
C TYR A 54 -9.92 0.35 19.65
N GLN A 55 -9.92 1.43 20.40
CA GLN A 55 -8.81 1.80 21.29
C GLN A 55 -8.50 0.69 22.31
N SER A 56 -9.53 0.13 22.96
CA SER A 56 -9.34 -0.91 24.00
C SER A 56 -8.68 -2.18 23.46
N ILE A 57 -9.00 -2.57 22.23
CA ILE A 57 -8.34 -3.70 21.56
C ILE A 57 -6.92 -3.31 21.14
N ALA A 58 -6.70 -2.10 20.63
CA ALA A 58 -5.35 -1.63 20.29
C ALA A 58 -4.43 -1.64 21.51
N GLU A 59 -4.93 -1.30 22.68
CA GLU A 59 -4.16 -1.34 23.94
C GLU A 59 -3.74 -2.76 24.36
N GLN A 60 -4.40 -3.81 23.87
CA GLN A 60 -4.08 -5.21 24.17
C GLN A 60 -3.10 -5.83 23.17
N CYS A 61 -2.99 -5.27 21.96
CA CYS A 61 -2.14 -5.81 20.91
C CYS A 61 -0.67 -5.42 21.10
N SER A 62 0.26 -6.31 20.78
CA SER A 62 1.70 -6.04 20.77
C SER A 62 2.18 -5.33 19.50
N VAL A 63 1.45 -5.49 18.38
CA VAL A 63 1.73 -4.86 17.09
C VAL A 63 0.50 -4.11 16.61
N LEU A 64 0.68 -2.86 16.24
CA LEU A 64 -0.36 -1.98 15.72
C LEU A 64 0.00 -1.57 14.30
N ILE A 65 -0.88 -1.85 13.32
CA ILE A 65 -0.62 -1.55 11.91
C ILE A 65 -1.72 -0.63 11.39
N HIS A 66 -1.32 0.51 10.84
CA HIS A 66 -2.21 1.43 10.14
C HIS A 66 -2.02 1.28 8.63
N ALA A 67 -3.00 0.67 7.96
CA ALA A 67 -3.03 0.43 6.51
C ALA A 67 -4.38 0.84 5.90
N ALA A 68 -5.08 1.77 6.54
CA ALA A 68 -6.34 2.32 6.06
C ALA A 68 -6.14 3.70 5.43
N VAL A 69 -6.99 4.02 4.48
CA VAL A 69 -7.18 5.38 3.95
C VAL A 69 -8.67 5.56 3.67
N ASP A 70 -9.19 6.75 3.94
CA ASP A 70 -10.56 7.13 3.61
C ASP A 70 -10.54 8.41 2.76
N TYR A 71 -10.72 8.24 1.45
CA TYR A 71 -10.73 9.34 0.49
C TYR A 71 -12.04 10.16 0.50
N GLN A 72 -13.06 9.74 1.26
CA GLN A 72 -14.33 10.46 1.39
C GLN A 72 -14.35 11.43 2.57
N ALA A 73 -13.38 11.32 3.48
CA ALA A 73 -13.20 12.19 4.61
C ALA A 73 -12.06 13.19 4.37
N ASP A 74 -11.83 14.11 5.31
CA ASP A 74 -10.53 14.79 5.40
C ASP A 74 -9.46 13.74 5.74
N THR A 75 -8.90 13.17 4.68
CA THR A 75 -7.95 12.05 4.76
C THR A 75 -6.79 12.37 5.68
N PHE A 76 -6.27 13.60 5.60
CA PHE A 76 -5.11 14.01 6.39
C PHE A 76 -5.42 14.04 7.89
N SER A 77 -6.49 14.72 8.28
CA SER A 77 -6.88 14.84 9.69
C SER A 77 -7.22 13.48 10.29
N LEU A 78 -7.92 12.62 9.52
CA LEU A 78 -8.32 11.30 9.96
C LEU A 78 -7.12 10.35 10.11
N ASP A 79 -6.19 10.36 9.15
CA ASP A 79 -4.95 9.58 9.16
C ASP A 79 -4.11 9.97 10.40
N ARG A 80 -3.90 11.27 10.61
CA ARG A 80 -3.20 11.81 11.77
C ARG A 80 -3.85 11.43 13.10
N GLN A 81 -5.16 11.65 13.23
CA GLN A 81 -5.91 11.30 14.45
C GLN A 81 -5.80 9.81 14.77
N THR A 82 -5.95 8.96 13.74
CA THR A 82 -5.82 7.51 13.91
C THR A 82 -4.42 7.15 14.42
N MET A 83 -3.38 7.76 13.85
CA MET A 83 -2.02 7.50 14.31
C MET A 83 -1.78 8.00 15.74
N GLU A 84 -2.31 9.14 16.13
CA GLU A 84 -2.24 9.63 17.52
C GLU A 84 -2.86 8.61 18.50
N VAL A 85 -4.01 8.03 18.17
CA VAL A 85 -4.66 6.99 18.98
C VAL A 85 -3.81 5.71 19.05
N LEU A 86 -3.28 5.25 17.93
CA LEU A 86 -2.45 4.04 17.89
C LEU A 86 -1.12 4.23 18.64
N LEU A 87 -0.50 5.41 18.52
CA LEU A 87 0.71 5.74 19.27
C LEU A 87 0.44 5.80 20.79
N ALA A 88 -0.69 6.36 21.19
CA ALA A 88 -1.11 6.38 22.59
C ALA A 88 -1.37 4.96 23.12
N ALA A 89 -2.05 4.11 22.34
CA ALA A 89 -2.26 2.70 22.69
C ALA A 89 -0.94 1.91 22.72
N GLY A 90 -0.01 2.24 21.83
CA GLY A 90 1.34 1.65 21.77
C GLY A 90 2.16 1.88 23.04
N LYS A 91 1.95 3.00 23.72
CA LYS A 91 2.62 3.35 24.99
C LYS A 91 2.04 2.66 26.22
N ARG A 92 0.90 1.96 26.08
CA ARG A 92 0.27 1.24 27.19
C ARG A 92 0.94 -0.12 27.40
N GLY A 93 1.13 -0.50 28.67
CA GLY A 93 1.75 -1.76 29.06
C GLY A 93 3.23 -1.62 29.43
N SER A 94 3.84 -2.73 29.82
CA SER A 94 5.23 -2.79 30.33
C SER A 94 6.28 -3.03 29.26
N GLN A 95 5.86 -3.45 28.07
CA GLN A 95 6.77 -3.75 26.96
C GLN A 95 6.52 -2.80 25.77
N PRO A 96 7.59 -2.33 25.11
CA PRO A 96 7.45 -1.51 23.91
C PRO A 96 6.70 -2.25 22.81
N LYS A 97 5.63 -1.67 22.28
CA LYS A 97 4.85 -2.22 21.16
C LYS A 97 5.39 -1.72 19.84
N THR A 98 5.22 -2.52 18.79
CA THR A 98 5.54 -2.10 17.43
C THR A 98 4.35 -1.36 16.81
N VAL A 99 4.57 -0.16 16.30
CA VAL A 99 3.55 0.63 15.59
C VAL A 99 4.03 0.88 14.17
N VAL A 100 3.31 0.34 13.19
CA VAL A 100 3.67 0.41 11.78
C VAL A 100 2.70 1.36 11.05
N TYR A 101 3.26 2.38 10.42
CA TYR A 101 2.54 3.29 9.54
C TYR A 101 2.76 2.95 8.07
N THR A 102 1.68 2.83 7.30
CA THR A 102 1.74 2.66 5.85
C THR A 102 1.78 4.02 5.16
N SER A 103 2.94 4.42 4.72
CA SER A 103 3.15 5.58 3.86
C SER A 103 3.08 5.17 2.38
N GLY A 104 4.06 5.51 1.56
CA GLY A 104 4.18 5.10 0.16
C GLY A 104 5.33 5.81 -0.55
N THR A 105 5.79 5.25 -1.67
CA THR A 105 6.93 5.81 -2.43
C THR A 105 6.62 7.16 -3.08
N TRP A 106 5.37 7.53 -3.27
CA TRP A 106 5.01 8.84 -3.83
C TRP A 106 5.47 10.04 -2.99
N VAL A 107 5.89 9.82 -1.73
CA VAL A 107 6.50 10.88 -0.91
C VAL A 107 7.84 11.36 -1.45
N TYR A 108 8.52 10.57 -2.28
CA TYR A 108 9.76 10.98 -2.95
C TYR A 108 9.52 11.96 -4.09
N GLY A 109 8.30 11.97 -4.66
CA GLY A 109 8.02 12.67 -5.90
C GLY A 109 8.71 12.03 -7.10
N ASP A 110 9.01 12.82 -8.10
CA ASP A 110 9.76 12.37 -9.28
C ASP A 110 11.24 12.17 -8.94
N THR A 111 11.78 11.00 -9.24
CA THR A 111 13.19 10.67 -8.98
C THR A 111 14.12 11.02 -10.15
N LEU A 112 13.56 11.55 -11.25
CA LEU A 112 14.29 11.97 -12.44
C LEU A 112 15.24 10.89 -12.99
N GLY A 113 14.78 9.65 -13.01
CA GLY A 113 15.55 8.51 -13.49
C GLY A 113 16.69 8.05 -12.57
N LYS A 114 16.79 8.56 -11.36
CA LYS A 114 17.84 8.18 -10.40
C LYS A 114 17.26 7.29 -9.31
N PRO A 115 17.90 6.17 -8.96
CA PRO A 115 17.51 5.38 -7.79
C PRO A 115 17.60 6.20 -6.50
N VAL A 116 16.57 6.10 -5.66
CA VAL A 116 16.52 6.74 -4.34
C VAL A 116 16.26 5.70 -3.25
N ASP A 117 16.84 5.92 -2.08
CA ASP A 117 16.64 5.11 -0.88
C ASP A 117 15.89 5.90 0.22
N GLU A 118 15.79 5.33 1.41
CA GLU A 118 15.09 5.94 2.54
C GLU A 118 15.70 7.24 3.04
N GLY A 119 16.97 7.52 2.73
CA GLY A 119 17.67 8.75 3.07
C GLY A 119 17.45 9.91 2.09
N ALA A 120 16.77 9.67 0.97
CA ALA A 120 16.55 10.69 -0.03
C ALA A 120 15.59 11.80 0.43
N SER A 121 15.78 12.99 -0.09
CA SER A 121 14.90 14.14 0.15
C SER A 121 13.49 13.88 -0.38
N LEU A 122 12.49 14.23 0.42
CA LEU A 122 11.08 14.07 0.06
C LEU A 122 10.57 15.28 -0.73
N ARG A 123 9.81 15.00 -1.79
CA ARG A 123 9.12 15.97 -2.65
C ARG A 123 7.72 15.47 -2.97
N PRO A 124 6.86 15.28 -1.95
CA PRO A 124 5.56 14.65 -2.13
C PRO A 124 4.68 15.47 -3.07
N THR A 125 3.88 14.79 -3.89
CA THR A 125 2.76 15.43 -4.59
C THR A 125 1.73 15.93 -3.59
N LYS A 126 0.83 16.82 -4.03
CA LYS A 126 -0.22 17.38 -3.19
C LYS A 126 -1.06 16.29 -2.49
N LEU A 127 -1.36 15.20 -3.18
CA LEU A 127 -2.18 14.10 -2.66
C LEU A 127 -1.57 13.44 -1.41
N VAL A 128 -0.25 13.35 -1.33
CA VAL A 128 0.47 12.67 -0.23
C VAL A 128 1.33 13.62 0.61
N ALA A 129 1.12 14.93 0.48
CA ALA A 129 1.93 15.97 1.13
C ALA A 129 1.91 15.90 2.67
N SER A 130 0.87 15.31 3.24
CA SER A 130 0.73 15.15 4.68
C SER A 130 1.54 13.99 5.27
N ARG A 131 1.84 12.97 4.46
CA ARG A 131 2.47 11.73 4.94
C ARG A 131 3.82 11.92 5.61
N PRO A 132 4.75 12.76 5.10
CA PRO A 132 6.03 12.99 5.77
C PRO A 132 5.90 13.48 7.22
N GLY A 133 4.89 14.31 7.53
CA GLY A 133 4.61 14.75 8.89
C GLY A 133 4.16 13.63 9.82
N ILE A 134 3.35 12.70 9.30
CA ILE A 134 2.91 11.51 10.06
C ILE A 134 4.07 10.52 10.23
N GLU A 135 4.90 10.32 9.20
CA GLU A 135 6.12 9.51 9.31
C GLU A 135 7.00 10.00 10.46
N GLN A 136 7.27 11.31 10.51
CA GLN A 136 8.07 11.90 11.59
C GLN A 136 7.43 11.71 12.97
N MET A 137 6.11 11.80 13.07
CA MET A 137 5.39 11.55 14.32
C MET A 137 5.59 10.10 14.81
N VAL A 138 5.59 9.13 13.91
CA VAL A 138 5.82 7.71 14.23
C VAL A 138 7.27 7.44 14.61
N LEU A 139 8.22 7.97 13.84
CA LEU A 139 9.66 7.76 14.05
C LEU A 139 10.17 8.38 15.34
N ASN A 140 9.60 9.53 15.72
CA ASN A 140 10.01 10.27 16.93
C ASN A 140 9.24 9.86 18.19
N ALA A 141 8.30 8.92 18.09
CA ALA A 141 7.51 8.50 19.22
C ALA A 141 8.34 7.69 20.22
N SER A 142 8.42 8.17 21.47
CA SER A 142 9.13 7.49 22.56
C SER A 142 8.32 6.32 23.13
N ALA A 143 9.01 5.37 23.75
CA ALA A 143 8.44 4.20 24.43
C ALA A 143 7.69 3.20 23.52
N ILE A 144 7.87 3.29 22.22
CA ILE A 144 7.37 2.35 21.23
C ILE A 144 8.45 2.03 20.18
N ARG A 145 8.21 1.00 19.39
CA ARG A 145 8.96 0.74 18.17
C ARG A 145 8.15 1.27 16.98
N GLY A 146 8.33 2.54 16.66
CA GLY A 146 7.71 3.18 15.49
C GLY A 146 8.44 2.81 14.22
N VAL A 147 7.74 2.29 13.21
CA VAL A 147 8.30 1.94 11.90
C VAL A 147 7.38 2.44 10.79
N VAL A 148 7.99 2.95 9.74
CA VAL A 148 7.30 3.40 8.52
C VAL A 148 7.57 2.41 7.39
N VAL A 149 6.53 1.96 6.71
CA VAL A 149 6.63 1.22 5.46
C VAL A 149 6.21 2.13 4.32
N ARG A 150 7.06 2.23 3.29
CA ARG A 150 6.78 2.93 2.03
C ARG A 150 6.62 1.90 0.91
N PRO A 151 5.41 1.35 0.69
CA PRO A 151 5.17 0.47 -0.44
C PRO A 151 5.34 1.20 -1.76
N GLY A 152 5.79 0.47 -2.78
CA GLY A 152 5.63 0.86 -4.17
C GLY A 152 4.17 0.80 -4.63
N CYS A 153 3.92 0.98 -5.92
CA CYS A 153 2.64 0.75 -6.56
C CYS A 153 2.29 -0.74 -6.48
N VAL A 154 1.26 -1.05 -5.70
CA VAL A 154 0.93 -2.44 -5.35
C VAL A 154 0.13 -3.09 -6.47
N TYR A 155 0.47 -4.34 -6.83
CA TYR A 155 -0.23 -5.15 -7.83
C TYR A 155 -0.42 -6.60 -7.38
N GLY A 156 -1.18 -7.34 -8.16
CA GLY A 156 -1.41 -8.78 -7.95
C GLY A 156 -2.74 -9.10 -7.28
N ARG A 157 -3.12 -10.39 -7.30
CA ARG A 157 -4.39 -10.90 -6.79
C ARG A 157 -5.59 -10.14 -7.37
N GLN A 158 -6.49 -9.64 -6.50
CA GLN A 158 -7.75 -9.01 -6.90
C GLN A 158 -7.67 -7.49 -7.11
N GLY A 159 -6.52 -6.86 -7.03
CA GLY A 159 -6.49 -5.39 -7.02
C GLY A 159 -5.16 -4.75 -7.38
N GLY A 160 -5.02 -3.54 -6.88
CA GLY A 160 -3.88 -2.68 -7.14
C GLY A 160 -4.09 -1.75 -8.33
N LEU A 161 -3.11 -0.89 -8.59
CA LEU A 161 -3.20 0.11 -9.66
C LEU A 161 -3.39 -0.51 -11.05
N THR A 162 -2.83 -1.68 -11.28
CA THR A 162 -2.94 -2.39 -12.56
C THR A 162 -4.35 -2.90 -12.87
N GLY A 163 -5.20 -3.01 -11.85
CA GLY A 163 -6.62 -3.35 -12.02
C GLY A 163 -7.37 -2.38 -12.94
N MET A 164 -6.97 -1.10 -12.97
CA MET A 164 -7.55 -0.10 -13.87
C MET A 164 -7.38 -0.47 -15.36
N TRP A 165 -6.26 -1.14 -15.70
CA TRP A 165 -6.01 -1.59 -17.07
C TRP A 165 -6.68 -2.92 -17.40
N PHE A 166 -6.84 -3.81 -16.41
CA PHE A 166 -7.55 -5.07 -16.60
C PHE A 166 -9.05 -4.85 -16.80
N ASP A 167 -9.64 -3.89 -16.11
CA ASP A 167 -11.07 -3.56 -16.20
C ASP A 167 -11.46 -2.91 -17.54
N GLY A 168 -10.55 -2.18 -18.16
CA GLY A 168 -10.84 -1.38 -19.35
C GLY A 168 -11.26 -2.24 -20.56
N PRO A 169 -10.41 -3.13 -21.07
CA PRO A 169 -10.67 -3.92 -22.27
C PRO A 169 -11.88 -4.84 -22.16
N ASP A 170 -12.10 -5.49 -21.01
CA ASP A 170 -13.26 -6.37 -20.78
C ASP A 170 -14.61 -5.62 -20.82
N LYS A 171 -14.61 -4.32 -20.51
CA LYS A 171 -15.81 -3.46 -20.52
C LYS A 171 -15.89 -2.55 -21.76
N GLY A 172 -15.10 -2.82 -22.78
CA GLY A 172 -15.06 -2.00 -24.00
C GLY A 172 -14.51 -0.58 -23.78
N ARG A 173 -13.75 -0.37 -22.70
CA ARG A 173 -13.13 0.92 -22.38
C ARG A 173 -11.75 1.01 -22.99
N LEU A 174 -11.29 2.23 -23.22
CA LEU A 174 -9.93 2.50 -23.70
C LEU A 174 -8.91 2.13 -22.62
N LEU A 175 -7.79 1.57 -23.05
CA LEU A 175 -6.63 1.42 -22.21
C LEU A 175 -5.91 2.77 -22.15
N GLN A 176 -5.89 3.40 -20.97
CA GLN A 176 -5.34 4.73 -20.79
C GLN A 176 -4.04 4.70 -19.97
N VAL A 177 -3.09 5.51 -20.38
CA VAL A 177 -1.84 5.80 -19.69
C VAL A 177 -1.79 7.30 -19.43
N ILE A 178 -1.52 7.70 -18.19
CA ILE A 178 -1.40 9.11 -17.82
C ILE A 178 0.03 9.59 -18.10
N GLY A 179 0.14 10.71 -18.82
CA GLY A 179 1.42 11.19 -19.33
C GLY A 179 1.83 10.51 -20.64
N ASP A 180 3.12 10.45 -20.89
CA ASP A 180 3.71 9.84 -22.10
C ASP A 180 4.06 8.36 -21.96
N GLY A 181 3.92 7.81 -20.76
CA GLY A 181 4.21 6.41 -20.44
C GLY A 181 5.69 6.05 -20.33
N ASN A 182 6.61 7.00 -20.51
CA ASN A 182 8.05 6.77 -20.36
C ASN A 182 8.50 6.71 -18.88
N ASN A 183 7.63 7.17 -17.99
CA ASN A 183 7.85 7.09 -16.55
C ASN A 183 7.79 5.63 -16.05
N ARG A 184 8.42 5.38 -14.91
CA ARG A 184 8.43 4.07 -14.23
C ARG A 184 7.71 4.18 -12.90
N TRP A 185 7.01 3.12 -12.55
CA TRP A 185 6.46 2.99 -11.22
C TRP A 185 7.34 2.06 -10.40
N ALA A 186 7.71 2.50 -9.20
CA ALA A 186 8.24 1.59 -8.20
C ALA A 186 7.14 0.60 -7.82
N MET A 187 7.26 -0.66 -8.21
CA MET A 187 6.21 -1.67 -8.07
C MET A 187 6.46 -2.59 -6.89
N VAL A 188 5.41 -3.25 -6.38
CA VAL A 188 5.53 -4.37 -5.43
C VAL A 188 4.32 -5.30 -5.53
N HIS A 189 4.56 -6.61 -5.55
CA HIS A 189 3.47 -7.58 -5.46
C HIS A 189 2.88 -7.59 -4.05
N VAL A 190 1.55 -7.67 -3.92
CA VAL A 190 0.84 -7.57 -2.64
C VAL A 190 1.24 -8.66 -1.63
N ASP A 191 1.62 -9.86 -2.07
CA ASP A 191 2.09 -10.93 -1.18
C ASP A 191 3.49 -10.64 -0.64
N ASP A 192 4.39 -10.11 -1.49
CA ASP A 192 5.74 -9.73 -1.05
C ASP A 192 5.66 -8.54 -0.09
N LEU A 193 4.77 -7.59 -0.37
CA LEU A 193 4.49 -6.50 0.54
C LEU A 193 4.00 -7.02 1.89
N ALA A 194 3.04 -7.96 1.91
CA ALA A 194 2.51 -8.53 3.14
C ALA A 194 3.58 -9.29 3.96
N GLU A 195 4.50 -9.99 3.30
CA GLU A 195 5.67 -10.59 3.97
C GLU A 195 6.59 -9.50 4.55
N GLY A 196 6.78 -8.38 3.83
CA GLY A 196 7.55 -7.24 4.32
C GLY A 196 7.00 -6.67 5.65
N TYR A 197 5.68 -6.53 5.75
CA TYR A 197 5.03 -6.10 7.00
C TYR A 197 5.27 -7.09 8.16
N LEU A 198 5.19 -8.38 7.87
CA LEU A 198 5.47 -9.41 8.86
C LEU A 198 6.91 -9.31 9.37
N ARG A 199 7.88 -9.22 8.46
CA ARG A 199 9.30 -9.04 8.81
C ARG A 199 9.54 -7.77 9.62
N VAL A 200 8.93 -6.66 9.25
CA VAL A 200 8.98 -5.42 10.03
C VAL A 200 8.47 -5.62 11.45
N ALA A 201 7.31 -6.26 11.60
CA ALA A 201 6.69 -6.46 12.91
C ALA A 201 7.51 -7.36 13.84
N GLU A 202 8.19 -8.37 13.29
CA GLU A 202 8.99 -9.35 14.01
C GLU A 202 10.44 -8.92 14.26
N SER A 203 10.93 -7.89 13.54
CA SER A 203 12.34 -7.45 13.58
C SER A 203 12.77 -6.86 14.93
N GLY A 204 11.83 -6.31 15.70
CA GLY A 204 12.14 -5.56 16.91
C GLY A 204 12.79 -4.18 16.66
N LEU A 205 12.97 -3.77 15.41
CA LEU A 205 13.56 -2.49 15.04
C LEU A 205 12.63 -1.31 15.40
N ALA A 206 13.22 -0.14 15.62
CA ALA A 206 12.51 1.09 15.99
C ALA A 206 13.10 2.28 15.24
N SER A 207 12.27 3.29 15.01
CA SER A 207 12.65 4.53 14.32
C SER A 207 13.21 4.30 12.91
N GLU A 208 12.66 3.32 12.20
CA GLU A 208 13.12 2.89 10.89
C GLU A 208 12.06 3.14 9.80
N ILE A 209 12.56 3.41 8.59
CA ILE A 209 11.75 3.47 7.37
C ILE A 209 12.20 2.33 6.46
N PHE A 210 11.26 1.66 5.80
CA PHE A 210 11.54 0.64 4.81
C PHE A 210 10.78 0.88 3.52
N ASN A 211 11.50 1.05 2.43
CA ASN A 211 10.94 0.92 1.10
C ASN A 211 10.70 -0.56 0.79
N LEU A 212 9.51 -0.88 0.29
CA LEU A 212 9.18 -2.23 -0.17
C LEU A 212 8.78 -2.18 -1.64
N THR A 213 9.75 -2.50 -2.51
CA THR A 213 9.61 -2.47 -3.99
C THR A 213 10.20 -3.74 -4.60
N ASP A 214 9.70 -4.15 -5.76
CA ASP A 214 10.15 -5.36 -6.47
C ASP A 214 11.40 -5.13 -7.35
N ARG A 215 11.94 -3.91 -7.32
CA ARG A 215 13.12 -3.49 -8.09
C ARG A 215 12.94 -3.55 -9.61
N SER A 216 11.70 -3.66 -10.10
CA SER A 216 11.42 -3.55 -11.53
C SER A 216 11.70 -2.14 -12.04
N SER A 217 12.09 -2.03 -13.30
CA SER A 217 12.40 -0.77 -13.98
C SER A 217 11.62 -0.59 -15.28
N SER A 218 10.59 -1.39 -15.50
CA SER A 218 9.73 -1.31 -16.67
C SER A 218 8.99 0.01 -16.71
N THR A 219 8.85 0.58 -17.91
CA THR A 219 8.04 1.79 -18.10
C THR A 219 6.55 1.49 -17.97
N VAL A 220 5.77 2.51 -17.69
CA VAL A 220 4.29 2.40 -17.68
C VAL A 220 3.78 1.97 -19.04
N CYS A 221 4.40 2.42 -20.14
CA CYS A 221 4.08 2.00 -21.50
C CYS A 221 4.36 0.50 -21.71
N ASP A 222 5.49 -0.04 -21.23
CA ASP A 222 5.80 -1.49 -21.32
C ASP A 222 4.74 -2.33 -20.58
N MET A 223 4.35 -1.89 -19.38
CA MET A 223 3.32 -2.57 -18.59
C MET A 223 1.96 -2.52 -19.28
N ALA A 224 1.56 -1.37 -19.81
CA ALA A 224 0.30 -1.21 -20.53
C ALA A 224 0.27 -2.06 -21.82
N ASN A 225 1.37 -2.13 -22.55
CA ASN A 225 1.49 -3.01 -23.73
C ASN A 225 1.39 -4.50 -23.36
N ALA A 226 1.99 -4.91 -22.25
CA ALA A 226 1.86 -6.28 -21.75
C ALA A 226 0.40 -6.62 -21.41
N VAL A 227 -0.32 -5.69 -20.75
CA VAL A 227 -1.75 -5.84 -20.45
C VAL A 227 -2.58 -5.88 -21.75
N ALA A 228 -2.34 -4.99 -22.71
CA ALA A 228 -3.05 -4.99 -23.99
C ALA A 228 -2.95 -6.34 -24.69
N ARG A 229 -1.75 -6.92 -24.73
CA ARG A 229 -1.50 -8.22 -25.35
C ARG A 229 -2.30 -9.35 -24.70
N VAL A 230 -2.31 -9.47 -23.36
CA VAL A 230 -2.97 -10.59 -22.67
C VAL A 230 -4.50 -10.42 -22.58
N THR A 231 -4.99 -9.18 -22.64
CA THR A 231 -6.44 -8.90 -22.69
C THR A 231 -7.02 -9.02 -24.10
N GLY A 232 -6.17 -9.17 -25.13
CA GLY A 232 -6.62 -9.14 -26.52
C GLY A 232 -7.08 -7.75 -26.99
N TYR A 233 -6.67 -6.68 -26.29
CA TYR A 233 -7.01 -5.33 -26.67
C TYR A 233 -6.40 -4.95 -28.00
N THR A 234 -7.23 -4.64 -28.98
CA THR A 234 -6.81 -4.29 -30.36
C THR A 234 -6.84 -2.79 -30.65
N GLY A 235 -7.33 -1.99 -29.68
CA GLY A 235 -7.34 -0.53 -29.80
C GLY A 235 -5.96 0.09 -29.57
N GLN A 236 -5.87 1.39 -29.82
CA GLN A 236 -4.66 2.13 -29.46
C GLN A 236 -4.66 2.46 -27.97
N ILE A 237 -3.50 2.35 -27.33
CA ILE A 237 -3.31 2.86 -25.97
C ILE A 237 -3.42 4.39 -26.03
N GLN A 238 -4.31 4.94 -25.23
CA GLN A 238 -4.53 6.39 -25.18
C GLN A 238 -3.60 7.00 -24.13
N PHE A 239 -2.71 7.88 -24.56
CA PHE A 239 -1.87 8.69 -23.67
C PHE A 239 -2.61 9.96 -23.32
N VAL A 240 -2.96 10.11 -22.05
CA VAL A 240 -3.77 11.24 -21.55
C VAL A 240 -2.85 12.25 -20.86
N PRO A 241 -2.79 13.51 -21.30
CA PRO A 241 -2.01 14.54 -20.62
C PRO A 241 -2.41 14.68 -19.15
N VAL A 242 -1.43 14.88 -18.27
CA VAL A 242 -1.67 14.99 -16.80
C VAL A 242 -2.72 16.06 -16.48
N ALA A 243 -2.66 17.21 -17.15
CA ALA A 243 -3.61 18.30 -16.95
C ALA A 243 -5.06 17.92 -17.31
N GLU A 244 -5.25 17.08 -18.32
CA GLU A 244 -6.56 16.55 -18.71
C GLU A 244 -7.03 15.49 -17.69
N ALA A 245 -6.17 14.54 -17.36
CA ALA A 245 -6.47 13.50 -16.39
C ALA A 245 -6.79 14.06 -14.99
N SER A 246 -6.18 15.17 -14.60
CA SER A 246 -6.45 15.83 -13.32
C SER A 246 -7.87 16.37 -13.19
N GLN A 247 -8.60 16.54 -14.29
CA GLN A 247 -10.02 16.96 -14.24
C GLN A 247 -10.94 15.86 -13.70
N THR A 248 -10.52 14.59 -13.79
CA THR A 248 -11.31 13.44 -13.35
C THR A 248 -10.64 12.64 -12.22
N LEU A 249 -9.32 12.66 -12.15
CA LEU A 249 -8.51 11.90 -11.17
C LEU A 249 -7.91 12.80 -10.08
N ASP A 250 -8.13 14.10 -10.15
CA ASP A 250 -7.58 15.08 -9.21
C ASP A 250 -6.06 14.87 -9.02
N GLY A 251 -5.54 15.01 -7.79
CA GLY A 251 -4.12 14.83 -7.48
C GLY A 251 -3.55 13.42 -7.75
N PHE A 252 -4.42 12.43 -8.03
CA PHE A 252 -4.00 11.09 -8.39
C PHE A 252 -3.31 11.02 -9.75
N ALA A 253 -3.73 11.88 -10.70
CA ALA A 253 -3.10 11.96 -12.02
C ALA A 253 -1.62 12.34 -11.94
N GLU A 254 -1.26 13.29 -11.07
CA GLU A 254 0.13 13.69 -10.83
C GLU A 254 0.95 12.50 -10.31
N CYS A 255 0.39 11.72 -9.39
CA CYS A 255 1.07 10.54 -8.83
C CYS A 255 1.34 9.46 -9.88
N LEU A 256 0.39 9.23 -10.81
CA LEU A 256 0.54 8.24 -11.87
C LEU A 256 1.59 8.63 -12.92
N ALA A 257 1.90 9.91 -13.05
CA ALA A 257 2.90 10.41 -13.98
C ALA A 257 4.32 10.52 -13.40
N LEU A 258 4.52 10.25 -12.10
CA LEU A 258 5.85 10.27 -11.49
C LEU A 258 6.76 9.19 -12.08
N ASP A 259 8.01 9.56 -12.39
CA ASP A 259 9.06 8.59 -12.71
C ASP A 259 9.81 8.22 -11.44
N GLN A 260 9.65 6.97 -10.99
CA GLN A 260 10.18 6.51 -9.72
C GLN A 260 11.03 5.24 -9.84
N LEU A 261 12.30 5.36 -9.47
CA LEU A 261 13.19 4.25 -9.16
C LEU A 261 13.49 4.27 -7.66
N VAL A 262 13.00 3.29 -6.92
CA VAL A 262 13.12 3.25 -5.46
C VAL A 262 13.81 1.97 -5.03
N ASP A 263 14.91 2.12 -4.29
CA ASP A 263 15.71 1.02 -3.76
C ASP A 263 15.08 0.48 -2.47
N SER A 264 15.00 -0.84 -2.37
CA SER A 264 14.58 -1.60 -1.18
C SER A 264 15.72 -2.39 -0.53
N GLY A 265 16.97 -2.08 -0.84
CA GLY A 265 18.15 -2.78 -0.33
C GLY A 265 18.31 -2.71 1.18
N LYS A 266 17.76 -1.70 1.85
CA LYS A 266 17.71 -1.63 3.31
C LYS A 266 16.83 -2.73 3.91
N ALA A 267 15.67 -3.01 3.32
CA ALA A 267 14.80 -4.10 3.76
C ALA A 267 15.48 -5.47 3.60
N ASP A 268 16.24 -5.66 2.52
CA ASP A 268 17.06 -6.85 2.34
C ASP A 268 18.09 -7.00 3.47
N ARG A 269 18.89 -5.98 3.73
CA ARG A 269 19.97 -6.05 4.72
C ARG A 269 19.48 -6.19 6.16
N LEU A 270 18.42 -5.49 6.55
CA LEU A 270 17.98 -5.43 7.95
C LEU A 270 16.85 -6.40 8.30
N LEU A 271 16.02 -6.78 7.32
CA LEU A 271 14.87 -7.66 7.51
C LEU A 271 15.05 -9.03 6.83
N GLY A 272 16.09 -9.22 6.01
CA GLY A 272 16.21 -10.37 5.12
C GLY A 272 15.04 -10.46 4.13
N TRP A 273 14.40 -9.31 3.80
CA TRP A 273 13.28 -9.26 2.91
C TRP A 273 13.73 -9.03 1.47
N GLN A 274 13.28 -9.89 0.59
CA GLN A 274 13.45 -9.76 -0.85
C GLN A 274 12.14 -10.06 -1.55
N PRO A 275 11.80 -9.37 -2.65
CA PRO A 275 10.64 -9.71 -3.46
C PRO A 275 10.87 -11.10 -4.08
N LYS A 276 9.84 -11.95 -4.05
CA LYS A 276 9.88 -13.34 -4.55
C LYS A 276 9.01 -13.52 -5.78
N ARG A 277 8.01 -12.65 -5.95
CA ARG A 277 7.10 -12.71 -7.09
C ARG A 277 7.77 -12.11 -8.31
N ARG A 278 7.48 -12.69 -9.46
CA ARG A 278 7.93 -12.14 -10.74
C ARG A 278 7.24 -10.81 -11.00
N GLY A 279 7.91 -9.94 -11.75
CA GLY A 279 7.39 -8.64 -12.12
C GLY A 279 6.06 -8.71 -12.87
N LEU A 280 5.35 -7.58 -12.91
CA LEU A 280 4.04 -7.51 -13.56
C LEU A 280 4.07 -8.06 -15.00
N ILE A 281 5.08 -7.68 -15.79
CA ILE A 281 5.17 -8.06 -17.20
C ILE A 281 5.39 -9.56 -17.37
N ASP A 282 6.18 -10.17 -16.47
CA ASP A 282 6.58 -11.58 -16.57
C ASP A 282 5.41 -12.55 -16.37
N GLU A 283 4.44 -12.17 -15.51
CA GLU A 283 3.29 -13.01 -15.16
C GLU A 283 1.95 -12.29 -15.34
N VAL A 284 1.88 -11.32 -16.25
CA VAL A 284 0.69 -10.48 -16.46
C VAL A 284 -0.58 -11.29 -16.73
N GLU A 285 -0.47 -12.42 -17.44
CA GLU A 285 -1.60 -13.32 -17.70
C GLU A 285 -2.13 -13.94 -16.39
N THR A 286 -1.24 -14.43 -15.53
CA THR A 286 -1.61 -14.96 -14.20
C THR A 286 -2.31 -13.90 -13.36
N TYR A 287 -1.81 -12.67 -13.38
CA TYR A 287 -2.39 -11.56 -12.62
C TYR A 287 -3.75 -11.15 -13.19
N LEU A 288 -3.91 -11.13 -14.51
CA LEU A 288 -5.21 -10.89 -15.15
C LEU A 288 -6.24 -11.95 -14.75
N GLN A 289 -5.86 -13.24 -14.78
CA GLN A 289 -6.77 -14.32 -14.40
C GLN A 289 -7.16 -14.25 -12.93
N SER A 290 -6.20 -13.97 -12.04
CA SER A 290 -6.48 -13.76 -10.61
C SER A 290 -7.43 -12.59 -10.38
N TRP A 291 -7.20 -11.48 -11.09
CA TRP A 291 -8.08 -10.33 -11.03
C TRP A 291 -9.50 -10.65 -11.52
N LYS A 292 -9.64 -11.32 -12.67
CA LYS A 292 -10.93 -11.76 -13.20
C LYS A 292 -11.68 -12.67 -12.22
N ALA A 293 -11.00 -13.67 -11.67
CA ALA A 293 -11.62 -14.59 -10.70
C ALA A 293 -12.19 -13.84 -9.48
N ALA A 294 -11.52 -12.80 -9.02
CA ALA A 294 -11.98 -12.01 -7.89
C ALA A 294 -13.20 -11.11 -8.18
N GLN A 295 -13.55 -10.86 -9.46
CA GLN A 295 -14.76 -10.11 -9.81
C GLN A 295 -16.04 -10.97 -9.68
N TYR A 296 -15.90 -12.29 -9.62
CA TYR A 296 -17.01 -13.24 -9.49
C TYR A 296 -17.17 -13.79 -8.06
N ALA A 297 -16.30 -13.40 -7.13
CA ALA A 297 -16.34 -13.81 -5.72
C ALA A 297 -17.02 -12.75 -4.84
#